data_4a7aeb6f398fa390ce43de49cc965009
#
_entry.id   4a7aeb6f398fa390ce43de49cc965009
#
_cell.length_a   1.000
_cell.length_b   1.000
_cell.length_c   1.000
_cell.angle_alpha   90.00
_cell.angle_beta   90.00
_cell.angle_gamma   90.00
#
_symmetry.space_group_name_H-M   'P 1'
#
loop_
_entity.id
_entity.type
_entity.pdbx_description
1 polymer ?
#
loop_
_entity_poly.entity_id
_entity_poly.type
_entity_poly.pdbx_seq_one_letter_code
_entity_poly.pdbx_strand_id
1 'polypeptide(L)'
;VTAVVVDQSGRMIALGRMDRARPITVEIALNKAYTAASFQQPTKELAGVAGQTWFQSLVVSSNGRIMPGAGALPIVEGGNVVGAIAEADDREGARLRVEAALTAVTDAADRHLGLEPIPPAPPKHGGPT
;
A
#
# COMPACT_ATOMS: atom_id res chain seq x y z
N VAL A 1 7.54 -4.43 9.40
CA VAL A 1 6.90 -3.81 8.24
C VAL A 1 5.89 -2.75 8.68
N THR A 2 5.73 -1.73 7.88
CA THR A 2 4.65 -0.76 7.99
C THR A 2 3.79 -0.86 6.75
N ALA A 3 2.48 -0.93 6.92
CA ALA A 3 1.53 -0.96 5.83
C ALA A 3 0.59 0.23 5.92
N VAL A 4 0.22 0.80 4.78
CA VAL A 4 -0.67 1.94 4.72
C VAL A 4 -1.68 1.77 3.59
N VAL A 5 -2.89 2.25 3.83
CA VAL A 5 -3.94 2.36 2.81
C VAL A 5 -4.29 3.83 2.65
N VAL A 6 -4.33 4.28 1.41
CA VAL A 6 -4.74 5.64 1.06
C VAL A 6 -5.95 5.62 0.13
N ASP A 7 -6.69 6.71 0.11
CA ASP A 7 -7.77 6.93 -0.85
C ASP A 7 -7.22 7.31 -2.23
N GLN A 8 -8.10 7.55 -3.19
CA GLN A 8 -7.70 7.89 -4.56
C GLN A 8 -6.93 9.22 -4.66
N SER A 9 -7.04 10.10 -3.68
CA SER A 9 -6.28 11.35 -3.62
C SER A 9 -4.94 11.21 -2.89
N GLY A 10 -4.60 10.00 -2.46
CA GLY A 10 -3.36 9.74 -1.73
C GLY A 10 -3.41 10.06 -0.25
N ARG A 11 -4.59 10.37 0.28
CA ARG A 11 -4.74 10.64 1.72
C ARG A 11 -4.85 9.35 2.50
N MET A 12 -4.20 9.31 3.64
CA MET A 12 -4.17 8.14 4.51
C MET A 12 -5.55 7.81 5.06
N ILE A 13 -5.98 6.57 4.88
CA ILE A 13 -7.17 6.01 5.49
C ILE A 13 -6.79 5.22 6.75
N ALA A 14 -5.77 4.38 6.65
CA ALA A 14 -5.33 3.53 7.73
C ALA A 14 -3.84 3.24 7.62
N LEU A 15 -3.19 3.06 8.76
CA LEU A 15 -1.77 2.72 8.85
C LEU A 15 -1.55 1.76 10.00
N GLY A 16 -0.78 0.73 9.77
CA GLY A 16 -0.31 -0.18 10.79
C GLY A 16 1.21 -0.29 10.74
N ARG A 17 1.86 0.00 11.86
CA ARG A 17 3.29 -0.20 12.01
C ARG A 17 3.52 -1.36 12.99
N MET A 18 4.20 -2.40 12.50
CA MET A 18 4.55 -3.52 13.35
C MET A 18 5.64 -3.13 14.35
N ASP A 19 5.66 -3.83 15.48
CA ASP A 19 6.74 -3.68 16.45
C ASP A 19 8.08 -3.89 15.77
N ARG A 20 9.08 -3.10 16.12
CA ARG A 20 10.43 -3.11 15.56
C ARG A 20 10.55 -2.61 14.12
N ALA A 21 9.47 -2.18 13.48
CA ALA A 21 9.60 -1.47 12.21
C ALA A 21 10.30 -0.13 12.45
N ARG A 22 11.27 0.19 11.59
CA ARG A 22 11.99 1.46 11.72
C ARG A 22 11.05 2.63 11.49
N PRO A 23 11.17 3.73 12.24
CA PRO A 23 10.28 4.89 12.11
C PRO A 23 10.14 5.42 10.67
N ILE A 24 11.22 5.40 9.89
CA ILE A 24 11.19 5.87 8.50
C ILE A 24 10.27 5.06 7.60
N THR A 25 9.92 3.83 7.97
CA THR A 25 9.02 3.00 7.17
C THR A 25 7.62 3.59 7.04
N VAL A 26 7.20 4.41 8.00
CA VAL A 26 5.91 5.11 7.94
C VAL A 26 5.88 6.06 6.75
N GLU A 27 6.90 6.90 6.61
CA GLU A 27 6.99 7.86 5.50
C GLU A 27 7.18 7.16 4.17
N ILE A 28 8.03 6.14 4.13
CA ILE A 28 8.25 5.37 2.90
C ILE A 28 6.95 4.72 2.42
N ALA A 29 6.22 4.05 3.30
CA ALA A 29 4.97 3.40 2.94
C ALA A 29 3.92 4.42 2.48
N LEU A 30 3.78 5.53 3.20
CA LEU A 30 2.83 6.58 2.84
C LEU A 30 3.15 7.21 1.48
N ASN A 31 4.43 7.50 1.24
CA ASN A 31 4.86 8.10 -0.03
C ASN A 31 4.69 7.13 -1.20
N LYS A 32 4.98 5.85 -1.02
CA LYS A 32 4.73 4.83 -2.04
C LYS A 32 3.24 4.66 -2.34
N ALA A 33 2.39 4.63 -1.32
CA ALA A 33 0.95 4.56 -1.51
C ALA A 33 0.43 5.79 -2.25
N TYR A 34 0.86 6.98 -1.86
CA TYR A 34 0.56 8.22 -2.57
C TYR A 34 0.96 8.14 -4.05
N THR A 35 2.14 7.60 -4.32
CA THR A 35 2.66 7.46 -5.68
C THR A 35 1.81 6.48 -6.50
N ALA A 36 1.45 5.32 -5.95
CA ALA A 36 0.61 4.34 -6.64
C ALA A 36 -0.79 4.90 -6.93
N ALA A 37 -1.39 5.64 -6.01
CA ALA A 37 -2.67 6.30 -6.22
C ALA A 37 -2.58 7.38 -7.30
N SER A 38 -1.52 8.18 -7.29
CA SER A 38 -1.33 9.29 -8.23
C SER A 38 -1.09 8.81 -9.66
N PHE A 39 -0.26 7.80 -9.83
CA PHE A 39 0.07 7.24 -11.15
C PHE A 39 -0.87 6.11 -11.58
N GLN A 40 -1.70 5.61 -10.68
CA GLN A 40 -2.67 4.54 -10.92
C GLN A 40 -2.02 3.25 -11.43
N GLN A 41 -0.82 2.95 -10.93
CA GLN A 41 -0.05 1.76 -11.32
C GLN A 41 0.87 1.32 -10.19
N PRO A 42 1.35 0.07 -10.21
CA PRO A 42 2.34 -0.39 -9.25
C PRO A 42 3.61 0.46 -9.29
N THR A 43 4.13 0.82 -8.13
CA THR A 43 5.31 1.70 -8.05
C THR A 43 6.58 1.08 -8.64
N LYS A 44 6.67 -0.25 -8.70
CA LYS A 44 7.79 -0.91 -9.36
C LYS A 44 7.92 -0.57 -10.84
N GLU A 45 6.79 -0.28 -11.50
CA GLU A 45 6.76 0.07 -12.92
C GLU A 45 7.34 1.46 -13.19
N LEU A 46 7.49 2.28 -12.17
CA LEU A 46 8.07 3.61 -12.29
C LEU A 46 9.60 3.61 -12.31
N ALA A 47 10.23 2.47 -12.02
CA ALA A 47 11.69 2.37 -12.02
C ALA A 47 12.30 2.76 -13.38
N GLY A 48 11.62 2.42 -14.48
CA GLY A 48 12.08 2.72 -15.84
C GLY A 48 12.08 4.21 -16.20
N VAL A 49 11.31 5.03 -15.51
CA VAL A 49 11.19 6.47 -15.77
C VAL A 49 11.75 7.33 -14.64
N ALA A 50 12.20 6.72 -13.56
CA ALA A 50 12.65 7.43 -12.36
C ALA A 50 13.80 8.40 -12.62
N GLY A 51 14.67 8.10 -13.59
CA GLY A 51 15.80 8.96 -13.96
C GLY A 51 15.44 10.07 -14.93
N GLN A 52 14.23 10.14 -15.44
CA GLN A 52 13.82 11.16 -16.40
C GLN A 52 13.65 12.52 -15.70
N THR A 53 14.01 13.58 -16.41
CA THR A 53 13.94 14.95 -15.86
C THR A 53 12.52 15.32 -15.42
N TRP A 54 11.51 14.97 -16.21
CA TRP A 54 10.11 15.26 -15.89
C TRP A 54 9.68 14.54 -14.60
N PHE A 55 10.14 13.31 -14.40
CA PHE A 55 9.83 12.54 -13.18
C PHE A 55 10.48 13.18 -11.95
N GLN A 56 11.74 13.59 -12.07
CA GLN A 56 12.46 14.28 -11.00
C GLN A 56 11.78 15.61 -10.64
N SER A 57 11.26 16.31 -11.62
CA SER A 57 10.49 17.55 -11.40
C SER A 57 9.22 17.28 -10.58
N LEU A 58 8.53 16.15 -10.84
CA LEU A 58 7.38 15.76 -10.04
C LEU A 58 7.77 15.38 -8.61
N VAL A 59 8.90 14.72 -8.43
CA VAL A 59 9.42 14.40 -7.08
C VAL A 59 9.61 15.69 -6.29
N VAL A 60 10.25 16.69 -6.88
CA VAL A 60 10.47 17.98 -6.23
C VAL A 60 9.14 18.71 -5.98
N SER A 61 8.26 18.77 -6.98
CA SER A 61 6.96 19.45 -6.86
C SER A 61 6.07 18.86 -5.79
N SER A 62 6.18 17.57 -5.53
CA SER A 62 5.42 16.86 -4.50
C SER A 62 6.05 16.94 -3.12
N ASN A 63 7.12 17.70 -2.94
CA ASN A 63 7.92 17.73 -1.70
C ASN A 63 8.48 16.34 -1.32
N GLY A 64 8.91 15.58 -2.32
CA GLY A 64 9.49 14.26 -2.12
C GLY A 64 8.48 13.15 -1.87
N ARG A 65 7.18 13.39 -2.01
CA ARG A 65 6.16 12.36 -1.78
C ARG A 65 6.09 11.32 -2.90
N ILE A 66 6.50 11.66 -4.10
CA ILE A 66 6.56 10.69 -5.20
C ILE A 66 7.82 9.85 -5.02
N MET A 67 7.61 8.55 -4.81
CA MET A 67 8.68 7.61 -4.51
C MET A 67 8.55 6.40 -5.43
N PRO A 68 9.47 6.24 -6.40
CA PRO A 68 9.47 5.07 -7.28
C PRO A 68 10.05 3.84 -6.56
N GLY A 69 9.87 2.70 -7.18
CA GLY A 69 10.37 1.44 -6.65
C GLY A 69 9.26 0.58 -6.06
N ALA A 70 9.50 -0.72 -6.01
CA ALA A 70 8.51 -1.70 -5.55
C ALA A 70 8.00 -1.41 -4.14
N GLY A 71 6.76 -1.75 -3.87
CA GLY A 71 6.18 -1.67 -2.53
C GLY A 71 4.79 -1.08 -2.45
N ALA A 72 4.20 -0.61 -3.56
CA ALA A 72 2.83 -0.13 -3.55
C ALA A 72 2.05 -0.61 -4.78
N LEU A 73 0.77 -0.82 -4.57
CA LEU A 73 -0.18 -1.26 -5.59
C LEU A 73 -1.43 -0.40 -5.54
N PRO A 74 -2.01 -0.02 -6.69
CA PRO A 74 -3.32 0.59 -6.70
C PRO A 74 -4.40 -0.42 -6.31
N ILE A 75 -5.43 0.07 -5.64
CA ILE A 75 -6.64 -0.70 -5.36
C ILE A 75 -7.66 -0.36 -6.44
N VAL A 76 -8.13 -1.39 -7.15
CA VAL A 76 -9.02 -1.22 -8.29
C VAL A 76 -10.38 -1.82 -7.98
N GLU A 77 -11.43 -1.07 -8.24
CA GLU A 77 -12.81 -1.52 -8.10
C GLU A 77 -13.61 -1.08 -9.34
N GLY A 78 -14.23 -2.03 -10.01
CA GLY A 78 -15.01 -1.74 -11.21
C GLY A 78 -14.22 -1.06 -12.32
N GLY A 79 -12.92 -1.37 -12.45
CA GLY A 79 -12.04 -0.76 -13.44
C GLY A 79 -11.48 0.61 -13.04
N ASN A 80 -11.86 1.14 -11.89
CA ASN A 80 -11.40 2.44 -11.39
C ASN A 80 -10.44 2.26 -10.21
N VAL A 81 -9.42 3.09 -10.15
CA VAL A 81 -8.53 3.14 -8.99
C VAL A 81 -9.24 3.93 -7.88
N VAL A 82 -9.51 3.27 -6.77
CA VAL A 82 -10.20 3.85 -5.61
C VAL A 82 -9.25 4.17 -4.46
N GLY A 83 -8.01 3.77 -4.57
CA GLY A 83 -7.00 4.00 -3.55
C GLY A 83 -5.73 3.26 -3.88
N ALA A 84 -4.87 3.12 -2.89
CA ALA A 84 -3.64 2.36 -3.01
C ALA A 84 -3.24 1.77 -1.66
N ILE A 85 -2.46 0.72 -1.71
CA ILE A 85 -1.85 0.11 -0.55
C ILE A 85 -0.34 0.06 -0.75
N ALA A 86 0.40 0.33 0.31
CA ALA A 86 1.85 0.22 0.30
C ALA A 86 2.37 -0.44 1.56
N GLU A 87 3.56 -0.98 1.42
CA GLU A 87 4.35 -1.44 2.54
C GLU A 87 5.76 -0.88 2.46
N ALA A 88 6.39 -0.77 3.60
CA ALA A 88 7.80 -0.44 3.69
C ALA A 88 8.51 -1.48 4.54
N ASP A 89 9.24 -2.32 3.87
CA ASP A 89 10.25 -3.23 4.39
C ASP A 89 11.12 -3.62 3.20
N ASP A 90 12.40 -3.74 3.42
CA ASP A 90 13.39 -4.01 2.39
C ASP A 90 13.79 -5.50 2.32
N ARG A 91 13.01 -6.39 2.93
CA ARG A 91 13.39 -7.79 3.07
C ARG A 91 12.55 -8.72 2.21
N GLU A 92 13.16 -9.83 1.83
CA GLU A 92 12.46 -10.95 1.19
C GLU A 92 11.27 -11.41 2.04
N GLY A 93 10.17 -11.78 1.38
CA GLY A 93 8.94 -12.17 2.05
C GLY A 93 7.99 -11.01 2.36
N ALA A 94 8.30 -9.82 1.89
CA ALA A 94 7.48 -8.63 2.06
C ALA A 94 6.01 -8.86 1.67
N ARG A 95 5.77 -9.61 0.61
CA ARG A 95 4.41 -9.87 0.11
C ARG A 95 3.52 -10.55 1.16
N LEU A 96 4.03 -11.59 1.82
CA LEU A 96 3.27 -12.31 2.86
C LEU A 96 3.02 -11.41 4.07
N ARG A 97 3.99 -10.57 4.39
CA ARG A 97 3.88 -9.62 5.49
C ARG A 97 2.90 -8.49 5.18
N VAL A 98 2.81 -8.07 3.92
CA VAL A 98 1.82 -7.09 3.47
C VAL A 98 0.41 -7.63 3.69
N GLU A 99 0.14 -8.86 3.29
CA GLU A 99 -1.18 -9.47 3.48
C GLU A 99 -1.55 -9.53 4.97
N ALA A 100 -0.61 -9.94 5.83
CA ALA A 100 -0.83 -9.98 7.27
C ALA A 100 -1.03 -8.57 7.86
N ALA A 101 -0.23 -7.59 7.43
CA ALA A 101 -0.35 -6.22 7.89
C ALA A 101 -1.64 -5.57 7.39
N LEU A 102 -2.05 -5.86 6.15
CA LEU A 102 -3.30 -5.38 5.58
C LEU A 102 -4.50 -5.91 6.37
N THR A 103 -4.50 -7.19 6.70
CA THR A 103 -5.52 -7.79 7.55
C THR A 103 -5.59 -7.08 8.91
N ALA A 104 -4.44 -6.86 9.55
CA ALA A 104 -4.38 -6.19 10.84
C ALA A 104 -4.90 -4.73 10.76
N VAL A 105 -4.57 -4.00 9.70
CA VAL A 105 -5.05 -2.62 9.49
C VAL A 105 -6.55 -2.62 9.22
N THR A 106 -7.04 -3.54 8.40
CA THR A 106 -8.47 -3.67 8.10
C THR A 106 -9.26 -3.99 9.37
N ASP A 107 -8.79 -4.94 10.17
CA ASP A 107 -9.44 -5.30 11.43
C ASP A 107 -9.45 -4.14 12.42
N ALA A 108 -8.38 -3.36 12.49
CA ALA A 108 -8.31 -2.19 13.35
C ALA A 108 -9.28 -1.09 12.88
N ALA A 109 -9.38 -0.86 11.57
CA ALA A 109 -10.31 0.09 10.99
C ALA A 109 -11.77 -0.35 11.23
N ASP A 110 -12.07 -1.62 11.05
CA ASP A 110 -13.41 -2.18 11.30
C ASP A 110 -13.80 -2.00 12.75
N ARG A 111 -12.90 -2.26 13.68
CA ARG A 111 -13.14 -2.04 15.11
C ARG A 111 -13.36 -0.58 15.45
N HIS A 112 -12.59 0.32 14.84
CA HIS A 112 -12.73 1.77 15.07
C HIS A 112 -14.08 2.28 14.56
N LEU A 113 -14.54 1.76 13.43
CA LEU A 113 -15.82 2.12 12.83
C LEU A 113 -17.01 1.34 13.44
N GLY A 114 -16.76 0.40 14.35
CA GLY A 114 -17.80 -0.43 14.95
C GLY A 114 -18.37 -1.47 13.98
N LEU A 115 -17.64 -1.80 12.93
CA LEU A 115 -18.06 -2.81 11.96
C LEU A 115 -17.71 -4.21 12.46
N GLU A 116 -18.60 -5.17 12.16
CA GLU A 116 -18.30 -6.58 12.41
C GLU A 116 -17.19 -7.04 11.46
N PRO A 117 -16.23 -7.82 11.95
CA PRO A 117 -15.23 -8.39 11.08
C PRO A 117 -15.89 -9.25 10.00
N ILE A 118 -15.41 -9.12 8.78
CA ILE A 118 -15.87 -10.00 7.70
C ILE A 118 -15.42 -11.42 8.04
N PRO A 119 -16.35 -12.40 8.15
CA PRO A 119 -15.95 -13.76 8.46
C PRO A 119 -15.02 -14.29 7.35
N PRO A 120 -14.02 -15.12 7.69
CA PRO A 120 -13.15 -15.70 6.71
C PRO A 120 -13.97 -16.45 5.66
N ALA A 121 -13.54 -16.36 4.42
CA ALA A 121 -14.17 -17.13 3.35
C ALA A 121 -14.21 -18.62 3.75
N PRO A 122 -15.31 -19.32 3.50
CA PRO A 122 -15.36 -20.72 3.79
C PRO A 122 -14.22 -21.43 3.05
N PRO A 123 -13.60 -22.44 3.66
CA PRO A 123 -12.53 -23.15 3.01
C PRO A 123 -13.04 -23.62 1.65
N LYS A 124 -12.28 -23.32 0.61
CA LYS A 124 -12.58 -23.91 -0.70
C LYS A 124 -12.58 -25.40 -0.46
N HIS A 125 -13.73 -26.03 -0.64
CA HIS A 125 -13.79 -27.48 -0.61
C HIS A 125 -12.71 -27.97 -1.55
N GLY A 126 -11.73 -28.66 -1.03
CA GLY A 126 -10.70 -29.26 -1.83
C GLY A 126 -11.38 -29.96 -3.00
N GLY A 127 -10.82 -29.80 -4.19
CA GLY A 127 -11.38 -30.43 -5.36
C GLY A 127 -11.64 -31.90 -5.10
N PRO A 128 -12.41 -32.55 -5.99
CA PRO A 128 -12.81 -33.91 -5.78
C PRO A 128 -11.61 -34.80 -5.50
N THR A 129 -11.69 -35.44 -4.37
CA THR A 129 -10.76 -36.49 -4.03
C THR A 129 -10.85 -37.59 -5.06
#